data_d623ad3ddc91e86f585f04364ae8c7c0
#
_entry.id   d623ad3ddc91e86f585f04364ae8c7c0
#
_cell.length_a   1.000
_cell.length_b   1.000
_cell.length_c   1.000
_cell.angle_alpha   90.00
_cell.angle_beta   90.00
_cell.angle_gamma   90.00
#
_symmetry.space_group_name_H-M   'P 1'
#
loop_
_entity.id
_entity.type
_entity.pdbx_description
1 polymer ?
#
loop_
_entity_poly.entity_id
_entity_poly.type
_entity_poly.pdbx_seq_one_letter_code
_entity_poly.pdbx_strand_id
1 'polypeptide(L)'
;MKKIITRHLFIILLLSHTGCVEDNIDMVRLERSRNVSTIITSEEILDKKGIGMGYKIPTWSSRVARLKPFWHYAWNKELNEAIPDSVEFVPMIWGKNSLNNEALENLKNLRETGQIRHVLGFNEPDLETQSHMSVDEAIALWPKLEEIGVPLGSPAPAGLRNGWLEEFMLKAEQNNLRVDFICIHLYLNNNPQLFLDMIDETYNKYNKPIWITEMAVVDNQATSIDNNKYSPIQILGTMRTLLPELYNRKYVHRFAWFNGTESSPNYPRLYSSRLYNDDESMTELGEYYANYKPNMLAGSGKDPVIEEVTEVPGNLLKNGTFESGSIS
;
A
#
# COMPACT_ATOMS: atom_id res chain seq x y z
N MET A 1 0.18 4.48 -74.64
CA MET A 1 0.55 3.17 -74.02
C MET A 1 -0.58 2.78 -73.07
N LYS A 2 -1.35 1.77 -73.44
CA LYS A 2 -2.57 1.34 -72.75
C LYS A 2 -2.24 0.36 -71.63
N LYS A 3 -2.76 0.63 -70.42
CA LYS A 3 -2.70 -0.33 -69.30
C LYS A 3 -3.89 -1.30 -69.40
N ILE A 4 -3.60 -2.57 -69.43
CA ILE A 4 -4.56 -3.66 -69.44
C ILE A 4 -4.87 -3.99 -67.97
N ILE A 5 -6.15 -3.98 -67.57
CA ILE A 5 -6.65 -4.41 -66.28
C ILE A 5 -7.24 -5.81 -66.45
N THR A 6 -6.63 -6.80 -65.81
CA THR A 6 -7.12 -8.19 -65.78
C THR A 6 -8.00 -8.38 -64.54
N ARG A 7 -9.28 -8.63 -64.76
CA ARG A 7 -10.23 -9.03 -63.71
C ARG A 7 -10.16 -10.55 -63.53
N HIS A 8 -9.89 -11.00 -62.33
CA HIS A 8 -10.06 -12.41 -61.96
C HIS A 8 -11.41 -12.60 -61.27
N LEU A 9 -12.20 -13.50 -61.83
CA LEU A 9 -13.51 -13.96 -61.36
C LEU A 9 -13.26 -15.11 -60.36
N PHE A 10 -13.68 -14.96 -59.10
CA PHE A 10 -13.66 -16.05 -58.15
C PHE A 10 -15.05 -16.65 -58.03
N ILE A 11 -15.13 -17.95 -58.34
CA ILE A 11 -16.31 -18.78 -58.24
C ILE A 11 -16.46 -19.17 -56.76
N ILE A 12 -17.61 -18.86 -56.16
CA ILE A 12 -17.97 -19.32 -54.80
C ILE A 12 -18.60 -20.72 -54.93
N LEU A 13 -17.94 -21.70 -54.36
CA LEU A 13 -18.47 -23.05 -54.18
C LEU A 13 -19.15 -23.13 -52.80
N LEU A 14 -20.49 -23.25 -52.79
CA LEU A 14 -21.26 -23.56 -51.56
C LEU A 14 -21.12 -25.03 -51.23
N LEU A 15 -20.46 -25.33 -50.12
CA LEU A 15 -20.51 -26.66 -49.46
C LEU A 15 -21.24 -26.46 -48.12
N SER A 16 -22.45 -27.05 -48.06
CA SER A 16 -23.23 -27.22 -46.85
C SER A 16 -22.59 -28.29 -45.95
N HIS A 17 -22.16 -27.93 -44.75
CA HIS A 17 -21.87 -28.91 -43.69
C HIS A 17 -22.65 -28.49 -42.43
N THR A 18 -23.55 -29.35 -42.02
CA THR A 18 -24.17 -29.40 -40.70
C THR A 18 -23.12 -29.90 -39.70
N GLY A 19 -22.66 -29.05 -38.83
CA GLY A 19 -21.69 -29.34 -37.78
C GLY A 19 -21.97 -28.56 -36.52
N CYS A 20 -22.29 -29.25 -35.50
CA CYS A 20 -22.33 -29.05 -34.05
C CYS A 20 -22.27 -27.64 -33.45
N VAL A 21 -23.25 -27.43 -32.58
CA VAL A 21 -23.50 -26.21 -31.76
C VAL A 21 -22.43 -26.00 -30.64
N GLU A 22 -21.45 -26.87 -30.50
CA GLU A 22 -20.45 -26.77 -29.41
C GLU A 22 -19.29 -25.78 -29.67
N ASP A 23 -18.98 -25.50 -30.95
CA ASP A 23 -17.83 -24.64 -31.27
C ASP A 23 -18.08 -23.12 -31.05
N ASN A 24 -19.33 -22.70 -30.91
CA ASN A 24 -19.66 -21.28 -30.69
C ASN A 24 -19.47 -20.79 -29.25
N ILE A 25 -19.43 -21.69 -28.27
CA ILE A 25 -19.28 -21.31 -26.84
C ILE A 25 -17.81 -20.99 -26.55
N ASP A 26 -16.89 -21.70 -27.14
CA ASP A 26 -15.43 -21.47 -26.92
C ASP A 26 -14.92 -20.24 -27.66
N MET A 27 -15.46 -19.91 -28.84
CA MET A 27 -15.11 -18.67 -29.54
C MET A 27 -15.61 -17.42 -28.81
N VAL A 28 -16.83 -17.45 -28.27
CA VAL A 28 -17.38 -16.35 -27.47
C VAL A 28 -16.61 -16.22 -26.16
N ARG A 29 -16.11 -17.31 -25.58
CA ARG A 29 -15.30 -17.30 -24.36
C ARG A 29 -13.89 -16.77 -24.62
N LEU A 30 -13.29 -17.06 -25.77
CA LEU A 30 -11.99 -16.54 -26.21
C LEU A 30 -12.07 -15.06 -26.59
N GLU A 31 -13.15 -14.61 -27.23
CA GLU A 31 -13.35 -13.18 -27.52
C GLU A 31 -13.67 -12.38 -26.24
N ARG A 32 -14.44 -12.90 -25.29
CA ARG A 32 -14.60 -12.30 -23.96
C ARG A 32 -13.29 -12.24 -23.20
N SER A 33 -12.46 -13.29 -23.25
CA SER A 33 -11.15 -13.29 -22.61
C SER A 33 -10.19 -12.28 -23.25
N ARG A 34 -10.22 -12.11 -24.58
CA ARG A 34 -9.41 -11.09 -25.29
C ARG A 34 -9.89 -9.67 -25.02
N ASN A 35 -11.20 -9.45 -24.97
CA ASN A 35 -11.76 -8.13 -24.65
C ASN A 35 -11.54 -7.75 -23.17
N VAL A 36 -11.57 -8.72 -22.25
CA VAL A 36 -11.21 -8.50 -20.83
C VAL A 36 -9.73 -8.14 -20.71
N SER A 37 -8.84 -8.80 -21.49
CA SER A 37 -7.39 -8.48 -21.48
C SER A 37 -7.08 -7.08 -22.02
N THR A 38 -7.89 -6.55 -22.95
CA THR A 38 -7.68 -5.22 -23.55
C THR A 38 -8.28 -4.09 -22.68
N ILE A 39 -9.26 -4.40 -21.83
CA ILE A 39 -9.86 -3.46 -20.88
C ILE A 39 -8.95 -3.30 -19.63
N ILE A 40 -8.21 -4.34 -19.23
CA ILE A 40 -7.30 -4.30 -18.07
C ILE A 40 -6.15 -3.30 -18.26
N THR A 41 -5.71 -3.04 -19.48
CA THR A 41 -4.62 -2.07 -19.73
C THR A 41 -5.02 -0.59 -19.56
N SER A 42 -6.30 -0.27 -19.43
CA SER A 42 -6.76 1.09 -19.09
C SER A 42 -7.13 1.25 -17.61
N GLU A 43 -7.22 0.15 -16.85
CA GLU A 43 -7.57 0.13 -15.41
C GLU A 43 -6.36 0.09 -14.46
N GLU A 44 -5.12 -0.09 -14.95
CA GLU A 44 -3.90 -0.03 -14.14
C GLU A 44 -3.71 1.26 -13.33
N ILE A 45 -4.57 2.26 -13.56
CA ILE A 45 -4.52 3.57 -12.90
C ILE A 45 -5.35 3.59 -11.60
N LEU A 46 -6.19 2.58 -11.33
CA LEU A 46 -7.15 2.62 -10.21
C LEU A 46 -6.60 2.07 -8.88
N ASP A 47 -5.56 1.27 -8.89
CA ASP A 47 -5.07 0.51 -7.73
C ASP A 47 -4.11 1.30 -6.82
N LYS A 48 -4.25 2.64 -6.78
CA LYS A 48 -3.31 3.50 -6.06
C LYS A 48 -3.52 3.51 -4.55
N LYS A 49 -4.79 3.40 -4.10
CA LYS A 49 -5.17 3.56 -2.69
C LYS A 49 -4.75 2.36 -1.85
N GLY A 50 -3.92 2.59 -0.85
CA GLY A 50 -3.47 1.58 0.11
C GLY A 50 -3.70 1.98 1.55
N ILE A 51 -3.18 1.21 2.48
CA ILE A 51 -3.17 1.50 3.91
C ILE A 51 -1.99 0.83 4.61
N GLY A 52 -1.33 1.57 5.49
CA GLY A 52 -0.44 1.00 6.50
C GLY A 52 -1.24 0.67 7.76
N MET A 53 -1.25 -0.61 8.17
CA MET A 53 -1.94 -1.04 9.40
C MET A 53 -1.19 -2.20 10.04
N GLY A 54 -0.75 -2.01 11.30
CA GLY A 54 0.00 -3.04 12.02
C GLY A 54 -0.89 -4.16 12.55
N TYR A 55 -0.36 -5.37 12.60
CA TYR A 55 -1.07 -6.58 13.07
C TYR A 55 -1.31 -6.63 14.59
N LYS A 56 -0.79 -5.67 15.34
CA LYS A 56 -1.00 -5.59 16.80
C LYS A 56 -2.40 -5.11 17.21
N ILE A 57 -3.13 -4.51 16.29
CA ILE A 57 -4.52 -4.11 16.53
C ILE A 57 -5.39 -5.36 16.32
N PRO A 58 -6.15 -5.84 17.33
CA PRO A 58 -6.94 -7.08 17.18
C PRO A 58 -7.91 -7.08 16.00
N THR A 59 -8.47 -5.92 15.68
CA THR A 59 -9.44 -5.70 14.58
C THR A 59 -8.79 -5.18 13.29
N TRP A 60 -7.47 -5.37 13.11
CA TRP A 60 -6.72 -4.80 12.00
C TRP A 60 -7.28 -5.24 10.62
N SER A 61 -7.65 -6.51 10.50
CA SER A 61 -8.14 -7.05 9.22
C SER A 61 -9.49 -6.45 8.83
N SER A 62 -10.44 -6.37 9.78
CA SER A 62 -11.73 -5.70 9.58
C SER A 62 -11.56 -4.21 9.27
N ARG A 63 -10.61 -3.53 9.93
CA ARG A 63 -10.31 -2.12 9.64
C ARG A 63 -9.77 -1.97 8.22
N VAL A 64 -8.85 -2.82 7.78
CA VAL A 64 -8.35 -2.82 6.40
C VAL A 64 -9.48 -3.08 5.41
N ALA A 65 -10.28 -4.13 5.63
CA ALA A 65 -11.43 -4.47 4.75
C ALA A 65 -12.41 -3.30 4.58
N ARG A 66 -12.77 -2.60 5.66
CA ARG A 66 -13.69 -1.47 5.65
C ARG A 66 -13.16 -0.26 4.88
N LEU A 67 -11.84 -0.04 4.86
CA LEU A 67 -11.21 1.04 4.08
C LEU A 67 -11.12 0.73 2.58
N LYS A 68 -11.34 -0.52 2.18
CA LYS A 68 -11.36 -0.98 0.78
C LYS A 68 -10.10 -0.54 0.01
N PRO A 69 -8.88 -0.80 0.50
CA PRO A 69 -7.65 -0.49 -0.22
C PRO A 69 -7.38 -1.55 -1.27
N PHE A 70 -6.49 -1.24 -2.23
CA PHE A 70 -5.95 -2.22 -3.17
C PHE A 70 -4.71 -2.91 -2.64
N TRP A 71 -3.98 -2.26 -1.74
CA TRP A 71 -2.77 -2.79 -1.12
C TRP A 71 -2.65 -2.40 0.35
N HIS A 72 -1.90 -3.20 1.07
CA HIS A 72 -1.69 -3.07 2.50
C HIS A 72 -0.26 -3.43 2.86
N TYR A 73 0.31 -2.75 3.84
CA TYR A 73 1.56 -3.13 4.50
C TYR A 73 1.45 -2.92 6.02
N ALA A 74 2.31 -3.59 6.77
CA ALA A 74 2.23 -3.62 8.23
C ALA A 74 3.57 -3.33 8.91
N TRP A 75 4.46 -2.58 8.26
CA TRP A 75 5.83 -2.29 8.71
C TRP A 75 6.65 -3.56 9.03
N ASN A 76 6.32 -4.66 8.41
CA ASN A 76 7.04 -5.92 8.55
C ASN A 76 7.08 -6.71 7.23
N LYS A 77 7.78 -7.83 7.25
CA LYS A 77 8.04 -8.70 6.10
C LYS A 77 7.15 -9.94 6.04
N GLU A 78 6.39 -10.22 7.10
CA GLU A 78 5.57 -11.42 7.20
C GLU A 78 4.17 -11.17 6.60
N LEU A 79 3.76 -12.06 5.70
CA LEU A 79 2.38 -12.15 5.25
C LEU A 79 1.52 -12.72 6.38
N ASN A 80 0.43 -12.03 6.69
CA ASN A 80 -0.59 -12.54 7.62
C ASN A 80 -1.78 -13.07 6.81
N GLU A 81 -2.19 -14.32 7.04
CA GLU A 81 -3.30 -14.95 6.33
C GLU A 81 -4.66 -14.26 6.56
N ALA A 82 -4.76 -13.48 7.63
CA ALA A 82 -5.96 -12.68 7.91
C ALA A 82 -6.09 -11.43 7.02
N ILE A 83 -5.17 -11.18 6.08
CA ILE A 83 -5.34 -10.09 5.12
C ILE A 83 -6.66 -10.28 4.34
N PRO A 84 -7.48 -9.23 4.15
CA PRO A 84 -8.72 -9.33 3.37
C PRO A 84 -8.44 -9.78 1.93
N ASP A 85 -9.35 -10.56 1.35
CA ASP A 85 -9.23 -11.03 -0.02
C ASP A 85 -9.12 -9.84 -1.00
N SER A 86 -8.39 -10.04 -2.08
CA SER A 86 -8.14 -9.01 -3.10
C SER A 86 -7.45 -7.72 -2.61
N VAL A 87 -6.81 -7.76 -1.44
CA VAL A 87 -5.91 -6.71 -0.96
C VAL A 87 -4.47 -7.23 -1.08
N GLU A 88 -3.65 -6.58 -1.91
CA GLU A 88 -2.25 -6.98 -2.11
C GLU A 88 -1.45 -6.73 -0.83
N PHE A 89 -0.73 -7.73 -0.35
CA PHE A 89 0.27 -7.55 0.69
C PHE A 89 1.58 -7.05 0.09
N VAL A 90 2.12 -5.97 0.67
CA VAL A 90 3.44 -5.44 0.31
C VAL A 90 4.36 -5.52 1.52
N PRO A 91 5.29 -6.48 1.56
CA PRO A 91 6.24 -6.59 2.66
C PRO A 91 7.20 -5.41 2.71
N MET A 92 7.66 -5.09 3.93
CA MET A 92 8.67 -4.08 4.19
C MET A 92 9.87 -4.69 4.91
N ILE A 93 11.07 -4.43 4.41
CA ILE A 93 12.30 -4.63 5.19
C ILE A 93 12.52 -3.37 6.02
N TRP A 94 11.96 -3.38 7.24
CA TRP A 94 11.90 -2.20 8.11
C TRP A 94 13.27 -1.59 8.43
N GLY A 95 14.28 -2.44 8.60
CA GLY A 95 15.66 -2.01 8.88
C GLY A 95 16.61 -3.20 8.84
N LYS A 96 17.90 -2.96 9.15
CA LYS A 96 18.95 -4.00 9.09
C LYS A 96 18.63 -5.27 9.88
N ASN A 97 17.97 -5.15 11.02
CA ASN A 97 17.62 -6.28 11.87
C ASN A 97 16.49 -7.16 11.29
N SER A 98 15.72 -6.63 10.35
CA SER A 98 14.67 -7.37 9.64
C SER A 98 15.23 -8.20 8.48
N LEU A 99 16.49 -7.98 8.08
CA LEU A 99 17.12 -8.60 6.94
C LEU A 99 18.05 -9.73 7.37
N ASN A 100 17.56 -10.95 7.32
CA ASN A 100 18.35 -12.17 7.56
C ASN A 100 18.04 -13.21 6.47
N ASN A 101 18.78 -14.31 6.45
CA ASN A 101 18.61 -15.34 5.41
C ASN A 101 17.21 -15.96 5.41
N GLU A 102 16.62 -16.20 6.57
CA GLU A 102 15.26 -16.73 6.70
C GLU A 102 14.23 -15.78 6.08
N ALA A 103 14.33 -14.49 6.37
CA ALA A 103 13.47 -13.46 5.76
C ALA A 103 13.59 -13.43 4.24
N LEU A 104 14.82 -13.49 3.72
CA LEU A 104 15.07 -13.51 2.28
C LEU A 104 14.46 -14.73 1.60
N GLU A 105 14.66 -15.91 2.17
CA GLU A 105 14.09 -17.16 1.62
C GLU A 105 12.56 -17.13 1.68
N ASN A 106 11.98 -16.65 2.78
CA ASN A 106 10.52 -16.51 2.88
C ASN A 106 9.97 -15.55 1.80
N LEU A 107 10.60 -14.40 1.61
CA LEU A 107 10.16 -13.43 0.59
C LEU A 107 10.34 -13.96 -0.84
N LYS A 108 11.40 -14.73 -1.11
CA LYS A 108 11.58 -15.43 -2.39
C LYS A 108 10.46 -16.46 -2.63
N ASN A 109 10.09 -17.25 -1.62
CA ASN A 109 8.98 -18.19 -1.69
C ASN A 109 7.64 -17.46 -1.93
N LEU A 110 7.37 -16.35 -1.23
CA LEU A 110 6.15 -15.56 -1.46
C LEU A 110 6.11 -14.98 -2.88
N ARG A 111 7.24 -14.58 -3.44
CA ARG A 111 7.34 -14.17 -4.84
C ARG A 111 7.05 -15.35 -5.79
N GLU A 112 7.65 -16.52 -5.58
CA GLU A 112 7.48 -17.69 -6.44
C GLU A 112 6.04 -18.19 -6.47
N THR A 113 5.35 -18.07 -5.35
CA THR A 113 3.91 -18.38 -5.22
C THR A 113 2.99 -17.23 -5.66
N GLY A 114 3.54 -16.10 -6.11
CA GLY A 114 2.77 -14.94 -6.60
C GLY A 114 2.06 -14.14 -5.50
N GLN A 115 2.41 -14.36 -4.23
CA GLN A 115 1.77 -13.71 -3.08
C GLN A 115 2.31 -12.30 -2.82
N ILE A 116 3.50 -11.97 -3.33
CA ILE A 116 4.06 -10.62 -3.31
C ILE A 116 4.50 -10.19 -4.70
N ARG A 117 4.38 -8.90 -4.99
CA ARG A 117 4.76 -8.30 -6.28
C ARG A 117 5.71 -7.13 -6.13
N HIS A 118 5.88 -6.59 -4.92
CA HIS A 118 6.72 -5.46 -4.59
C HIS A 118 7.31 -5.67 -3.20
N VAL A 119 8.40 -4.96 -2.89
CA VAL A 119 8.99 -4.87 -1.54
C VAL A 119 9.31 -3.42 -1.24
N LEU A 120 8.99 -2.97 -0.03
CA LEU A 120 9.38 -1.66 0.49
C LEU A 120 10.75 -1.77 1.18
N GLY A 121 11.59 -0.77 0.96
CA GLY A 121 12.87 -0.62 1.62
C GLY A 121 12.76 -0.15 3.07
N PHE A 122 13.88 0.33 3.62
CA PHE A 122 14.02 0.69 5.03
C PHE A 122 13.13 1.85 5.45
N ASN A 123 12.53 1.72 6.64
CA ASN A 123 11.62 2.70 7.22
C ASN A 123 12.38 3.78 7.99
N GLU A 124 12.20 5.03 7.61
CA GLU A 124 12.72 6.22 8.29
C GLU A 124 14.16 6.06 8.83
N PRO A 125 15.12 5.69 7.94
CA PRO A 125 16.48 5.38 8.37
C PRO A 125 17.23 6.60 8.94
N ASP A 126 16.74 7.78 8.66
CA ASP A 126 17.26 9.07 9.13
C ASP A 126 16.87 9.43 10.58
N LEU A 127 16.00 8.62 11.23
CA LEU A 127 15.59 8.83 12.62
C LEU A 127 16.18 7.77 13.56
N GLU A 128 16.75 8.22 14.69
CA GLU A 128 17.27 7.36 15.75
C GLU A 128 16.20 6.44 16.36
N THR A 129 14.96 6.91 16.41
CA THR A 129 13.81 6.16 16.96
C THR A 129 13.19 5.19 15.98
N GLN A 130 13.68 5.14 14.74
CA GLN A 130 13.21 4.28 13.68
C GLN A 130 14.32 3.30 13.24
N SER A 131 14.43 2.96 11.97
CA SER A 131 15.42 1.95 11.57
C SER A 131 16.87 2.37 11.79
N HIS A 132 17.15 3.65 11.96
CA HIS A 132 18.42 4.25 12.34
C HIS A 132 19.60 3.64 11.56
N MET A 133 19.70 4.00 10.32
CA MET A 133 20.72 3.48 9.41
C MET A 133 21.45 4.63 8.71
N SER A 134 22.77 4.53 8.65
CA SER A 134 23.53 5.38 7.73
C SER A 134 23.25 4.97 6.27
N VAL A 135 23.49 5.89 5.35
CA VAL A 135 23.37 5.59 3.92
C VAL A 135 24.30 4.44 3.52
N ASP A 136 25.53 4.41 4.07
CA ASP A 136 26.51 3.35 3.76
C ASP A 136 26.04 1.96 4.24
N GLU A 137 25.43 1.88 5.42
CA GLU A 137 24.80 0.62 5.89
C GLU A 137 23.65 0.18 4.95
N ALA A 138 22.83 1.12 4.52
CA ALA A 138 21.72 0.82 3.61
C ALA A 138 22.24 0.32 2.24
N ILE A 139 23.23 0.99 1.68
CA ILE A 139 23.88 0.60 0.41
C ILE A 139 24.55 -0.78 0.52
N ALA A 140 25.26 -1.06 1.62
CA ALA A 140 25.91 -2.35 1.83
C ALA A 140 24.91 -3.54 1.91
N LEU A 141 23.69 -3.28 2.39
CA LEU A 141 22.64 -4.30 2.52
C LEU A 141 21.76 -4.41 1.27
N TRP A 142 21.72 -3.39 0.41
CA TRP A 142 20.78 -3.29 -0.71
C TRP A 142 20.85 -4.46 -1.69
N PRO A 143 22.04 -5.02 -2.05
CA PRO A 143 22.11 -6.19 -2.93
C PRO A 143 21.31 -7.41 -2.43
N LYS A 144 21.17 -7.57 -1.10
CA LYS A 144 20.33 -8.65 -0.53
C LYS A 144 18.83 -8.43 -0.78
N LEU A 145 18.37 -7.17 -0.79
CA LEU A 145 16.99 -6.87 -1.14
C LEU A 145 16.74 -7.15 -2.62
N GLU A 146 17.71 -6.89 -3.48
CA GLU A 146 17.60 -7.18 -4.92
C GLU A 146 17.45 -8.67 -5.21
N GLU A 147 18.04 -9.55 -4.37
CA GLU A 147 17.90 -11.02 -4.48
C GLU A 147 16.46 -11.50 -4.36
N ILE A 148 15.55 -10.74 -3.73
CA ILE A 148 14.13 -11.09 -3.62
C ILE A 148 13.50 -11.18 -5.02
N GLY A 149 13.95 -10.33 -5.97
CA GLY A 149 13.61 -10.46 -7.39
C GLY A 149 12.26 -9.87 -7.78
N VAL A 150 11.69 -8.99 -6.97
CA VAL A 150 10.50 -8.15 -7.30
C VAL A 150 10.90 -6.68 -7.40
N PRO A 151 10.07 -5.79 -7.96
CA PRO A 151 10.27 -4.35 -7.89
C PRO A 151 10.47 -3.86 -6.46
N LEU A 152 11.50 -3.01 -6.29
CA LEU A 152 12.03 -2.60 -5.00
C LEU A 152 11.89 -1.09 -4.80
N GLY A 153 11.17 -0.68 -3.75
CA GLY A 153 11.03 0.70 -3.33
C GLY A 153 12.24 1.21 -2.57
N SER A 154 12.59 2.46 -2.76
CA SER A 154 13.66 3.10 -1.97
C SER A 154 13.38 3.00 -0.47
N PRO A 155 14.37 3.21 0.39
CA PRO A 155 14.10 3.62 1.75
C PRO A 155 13.20 4.86 1.77
N ALA A 156 12.33 4.96 2.79
CA ALA A 156 11.45 6.11 2.98
C ALA A 156 11.93 6.92 4.19
N PRO A 157 12.73 8.00 4.02
CA PRO A 157 13.15 8.83 5.15
C PRO A 157 11.99 9.66 5.70
N ALA A 158 12.02 9.96 6.99
CA ALA A 158 11.07 10.86 7.63
C ALA A 158 11.24 12.30 7.12
N GLY A 159 12.48 12.71 6.84
CA GLY A 159 12.82 14.03 6.33
C GLY A 159 13.17 14.01 4.86
N LEU A 160 12.21 14.26 3.99
CA LEU A 160 12.44 14.20 2.52
C LEU A 160 13.51 15.19 2.00
N ARG A 161 13.75 16.29 2.74
CA ARG A 161 14.71 17.34 2.35
C ARG A 161 15.99 17.37 3.21
N ASN A 162 16.26 16.35 4.03
CA ASN A 162 17.45 16.31 4.90
C ASN A 162 18.70 15.75 4.22
N GLY A 163 18.60 15.35 2.94
CA GLY A 163 19.73 14.85 2.14
C GLY A 163 19.94 13.34 2.20
N TRP A 164 19.32 12.61 3.14
CA TRP A 164 19.54 11.17 3.30
C TRP A 164 19.16 10.38 2.04
N LEU A 165 17.95 10.61 1.50
CA LEU A 165 17.49 9.93 0.27
C LEU A 165 18.33 10.32 -0.94
N GLU A 166 18.73 11.57 -1.03
CA GLU A 166 19.57 12.06 -2.12
C GLU A 166 20.92 11.35 -2.15
N GLU A 167 21.60 11.25 -1.00
CA GLU A 167 22.85 10.54 -0.87
C GLU A 167 22.68 9.04 -1.17
N PHE A 168 21.60 8.42 -0.67
CA PHE A 168 21.29 7.02 -0.95
C PHE A 168 21.13 6.77 -2.45
N MET A 169 20.31 7.57 -3.15
CA MET A 169 20.08 7.41 -4.57
C MET A 169 21.33 7.62 -5.41
N LEU A 170 22.16 8.60 -5.03
CA LEU A 170 23.45 8.85 -5.69
C LEU A 170 24.39 7.62 -5.53
N LYS A 171 24.52 7.09 -4.31
CA LYS A 171 25.36 5.91 -4.05
C LYS A 171 24.80 4.65 -4.69
N ALA A 172 23.47 4.50 -4.74
CA ALA A 172 22.82 3.37 -5.43
C ALA A 172 23.16 3.39 -6.93
N GLU A 173 23.09 4.55 -7.58
CA GLU A 173 23.49 4.71 -8.98
C GLU A 173 24.98 4.40 -9.19
N GLN A 174 25.86 4.94 -8.36
CA GLN A 174 27.31 4.68 -8.43
C GLN A 174 27.69 3.21 -8.28
N ASN A 175 26.90 2.45 -7.52
CA ASN A 175 27.08 1.01 -7.29
C ASN A 175 26.23 0.13 -8.22
N ASN A 176 25.53 0.71 -9.20
CA ASN A 176 24.60 0.02 -10.11
C ASN A 176 23.52 -0.78 -9.38
N LEU A 177 23.03 -0.29 -8.25
CA LEU A 177 21.95 -0.90 -7.48
C LEU A 177 20.59 -0.47 -8.03
N ARG A 178 19.67 -1.43 -8.08
CA ARG A 178 18.33 -1.23 -8.61
C ARG A 178 17.41 -0.62 -7.55
N VAL A 179 16.77 0.49 -7.89
CA VAL A 179 15.66 1.10 -7.15
C VAL A 179 14.55 1.38 -8.15
N ASP A 180 13.42 0.72 -8.04
CA ASP A 180 12.39 0.76 -9.07
C ASP A 180 11.40 1.90 -8.88
N PHE A 181 11.10 2.27 -7.65
CA PHE A 181 10.22 3.40 -7.30
C PHE A 181 10.71 4.09 -6.02
N ILE A 182 10.31 5.35 -5.85
CA ILE A 182 10.67 6.15 -4.68
C ILE A 182 9.56 6.10 -3.66
N CYS A 183 9.89 5.67 -2.43
CA CYS A 183 9.00 5.73 -1.27
C CYS A 183 9.20 7.03 -0.50
N ILE A 184 8.12 7.69 -0.11
CA ILE A 184 8.16 8.94 0.66
C ILE A 184 7.14 8.94 1.78
N HIS A 185 7.49 9.65 2.88
CA HIS A 185 6.61 9.97 3.99
C HIS A 185 6.30 11.47 3.99
N LEU A 186 5.04 11.83 4.13
CA LEU A 186 4.57 13.22 4.09
C LEU A 186 3.68 13.54 5.29
N TYR A 187 4.27 13.97 6.37
CA TYR A 187 3.58 14.49 7.55
C TYR A 187 3.69 16.02 7.54
N LEU A 188 2.68 16.68 6.97
CA LEU A 188 2.72 18.10 6.69
C LEU A 188 1.57 18.87 7.37
N ASN A 189 1.67 20.18 7.42
CA ASN A 189 0.56 21.01 7.86
C ASN A 189 -0.66 20.92 6.93
N ASN A 190 -1.79 21.48 7.33
CA ASN A 190 -3.06 21.39 6.58
C ASN A 190 -3.05 22.30 5.33
N ASN A 191 -2.09 22.08 4.44
CA ASN A 191 -1.95 22.75 3.15
C ASN A 191 -1.78 21.73 2.03
N PRO A 192 -2.84 21.40 1.25
CA PRO A 192 -2.75 20.38 0.19
C PRO A 192 -1.71 20.71 -0.88
N GLN A 193 -1.50 21.99 -1.20
CA GLN A 193 -0.51 22.37 -2.21
C GLN A 193 0.91 21.99 -1.80
N LEU A 194 1.25 22.09 -0.51
CA LEU A 194 2.58 21.67 -0.03
C LEU A 194 2.85 20.18 -0.24
N PHE A 195 1.83 19.32 -0.05
CA PHE A 195 1.94 17.89 -0.37
C PHE A 195 2.23 17.68 -1.86
N LEU A 196 1.46 18.36 -2.70
CA LEU A 196 1.61 18.21 -4.16
C LEU A 196 2.97 18.72 -4.65
N ASP A 197 3.42 19.87 -4.15
CA ASP A 197 4.72 20.44 -4.51
C ASP A 197 5.86 19.48 -4.14
N MET A 198 5.84 18.87 -2.94
CA MET A 198 6.88 17.92 -2.52
C MET A 198 6.87 16.62 -3.34
N ILE A 199 5.69 16.15 -3.75
CA ILE A 199 5.55 14.98 -4.62
C ILE A 199 6.11 15.30 -6.01
N ASP A 200 5.76 16.46 -6.57
CA ASP A 200 6.19 16.91 -7.88
C ASP A 200 7.72 17.16 -7.90
N GLU A 201 8.28 17.80 -6.86
CA GLU A 201 9.73 17.98 -6.68
C GLU A 201 10.46 16.62 -6.66
N THR A 202 9.91 15.65 -5.92
CA THR A 202 10.52 14.32 -5.81
C THR A 202 10.53 13.60 -7.15
N TYR A 203 9.41 13.64 -7.88
CA TYR A 203 9.35 13.06 -9.21
C TYR A 203 10.32 13.73 -10.18
N ASN A 204 10.35 15.06 -10.20
CA ASN A 204 11.25 15.82 -11.07
C ASN A 204 12.74 15.53 -10.77
N LYS A 205 13.08 15.25 -9.50
CA LYS A 205 14.44 14.94 -9.08
C LYS A 205 14.89 13.54 -9.51
N TYR A 206 14.03 12.53 -9.33
CA TYR A 206 14.43 11.13 -9.50
C TYR A 206 13.89 10.48 -10.78
N ASN A 207 12.88 11.06 -11.41
CA ASN A 207 12.20 10.54 -12.61
C ASN A 207 11.82 9.06 -12.49
N LYS A 208 11.32 8.67 -11.30
CA LYS A 208 10.86 7.32 -10.96
C LYS A 208 9.44 7.38 -10.40
N PRO A 209 8.66 6.28 -10.52
CA PRO A 209 7.33 6.21 -9.88
C PRO A 209 7.41 6.56 -8.39
N ILE A 210 6.42 7.27 -7.89
CA ILE A 210 6.31 7.67 -6.49
C ILE A 210 5.30 6.81 -5.76
N TRP A 211 5.69 6.24 -4.63
CA TRP A 211 4.81 5.63 -3.64
C TRP A 211 4.83 6.47 -2.37
N ILE A 212 3.69 7.02 -2.01
CA ILE A 212 3.52 7.73 -0.75
C ILE A 212 3.09 6.69 0.27
N THR A 213 4.06 6.09 0.95
CA THR A 213 3.78 5.00 1.89
C THR A 213 3.14 5.49 3.17
N GLU A 214 3.40 6.74 3.55
CA GLU A 214 2.72 7.39 4.67
C GLU A 214 2.42 8.85 4.33
N MET A 215 1.20 9.29 4.59
CA MET A 215 0.85 10.70 4.56
C MET A 215 -0.27 11.02 5.56
N ALA A 216 -0.14 12.15 6.22
CA ALA A 216 -1.19 12.71 7.06
C ALA A 216 -0.99 14.22 7.26
N VAL A 217 -2.07 14.91 7.58
CA VAL A 217 -1.96 16.26 8.15
C VAL A 217 -1.55 16.15 9.60
N VAL A 218 -0.54 16.90 10.00
CA VAL A 218 0.02 16.87 11.36
C VAL A 218 0.09 18.27 11.95
N ASP A 219 -0.29 18.40 13.22
CA ASP A 219 0.05 19.58 14.02
C ASP A 219 1.25 19.29 14.92
N ASN A 220 2.43 19.65 14.46
CA ASN A 220 3.70 19.41 15.17
C ASN A 220 3.78 20.13 16.55
N GLN A 221 2.87 21.06 16.82
CA GLN A 221 2.83 21.82 18.08
C GLN A 221 1.82 21.25 19.07
N ALA A 222 0.93 20.35 18.64
CA ALA A 222 -0.04 19.74 19.52
C ALA A 222 0.62 18.84 20.57
N THR A 223 0.35 19.14 21.84
CA THR A 223 0.78 18.34 23.00
C THR A 223 -0.39 17.65 23.69
N SER A 224 -1.62 18.01 23.34
CA SER A 224 -2.88 17.37 23.73
C SER A 224 -3.87 17.41 22.55
N ILE A 225 -4.90 16.58 22.64
CA ILE A 225 -5.98 16.59 21.63
C ILE A 225 -6.64 17.96 21.54
N ASP A 226 -6.89 18.60 22.68
CA ASP A 226 -7.62 19.88 22.76
C ASP A 226 -6.87 21.05 22.15
N ASN A 227 -5.54 20.99 22.08
CA ASN A 227 -4.73 22.05 21.49
C ASN A 227 -4.28 21.78 20.05
N ASN A 228 -4.79 20.71 19.42
CA ASN A 228 -4.58 20.47 17.98
C ASN A 228 -5.35 21.55 17.20
N LYS A 229 -4.62 22.35 16.43
CA LYS A 229 -5.20 23.49 15.68
C LYS A 229 -6.00 23.07 14.45
N TYR A 230 -5.88 21.84 14.01
CA TYR A 230 -6.61 21.33 12.86
C TYR A 230 -7.79 20.48 13.30
N SER A 231 -9.00 20.86 12.87
CA SER A 231 -10.19 20.04 13.09
C SER A 231 -10.31 18.94 12.04
N PRO A 232 -10.99 17.81 12.34
CA PRO A 232 -11.23 16.74 11.36
C PRO A 232 -11.86 17.23 10.05
N ILE A 233 -12.80 18.18 10.12
CA ILE A 233 -13.47 18.74 8.93
C ILE A 233 -12.51 19.56 8.04
N GLN A 234 -11.55 20.26 8.62
CA GLN A 234 -10.52 20.96 7.84
C GLN A 234 -9.61 19.97 7.12
N ILE A 235 -9.24 18.87 7.79
CA ILE A 235 -8.42 17.82 7.20
C ILE A 235 -9.19 17.05 6.11
N LEU A 236 -10.48 16.83 6.31
CA LEU A 236 -11.34 16.27 5.27
C LEU A 236 -11.36 17.14 4.01
N GLY A 237 -11.38 18.46 4.17
CA GLY A 237 -11.24 19.41 3.06
C GLY A 237 -9.92 19.22 2.30
N THR A 238 -8.81 19.05 3.02
CA THR A 238 -7.50 18.75 2.44
C THR A 238 -7.49 17.41 1.74
N MET A 239 -8.02 16.34 2.35
CA MET A 239 -8.11 15.02 1.72
C MET A 239 -8.93 15.06 0.42
N ARG A 240 -10.06 15.79 0.41
CA ARG A 240 -10.90 15.99 -0.79
C ARG A 240 -10.16 16.67 -1.94
N THR A 241 -9.19 17.51 -1.63
CA THR A 241 -8.32 18.15 -2.64
C THR A 241 -7.21 17.18 -3.09
N LEU A 242 -6.56 16.50 -2.14
CA LEU A 242 -5.40 15.66 -2.44
C LEU A 242 -5.74 14.42 -3.24
N LEU A 243 -6.77 13.65 -2.86
CA LEU A 243 -7.00 12.35 -3.48
C LEU A 243 -7.22 12.44 -5.00
N PRO A 244 -8.04 13.37 -5.55
CA PRO A 244 -8.16 13.54 -7.00
C PRO A 244 -6.82 13.87 -7.66
N GLU A 245 -6.01 14.75 -7.05
CA GLU A 245 -4.73 15.18 -7.58
C GLU A 245 -3.69 14.04 -7.59
N LEU A 246 -3.70 13.15 -6.58
CA LEU A 246 -2.86 11.96 -6.56
C LEU A 246 -3.25 10.96 -7.65
N TYR A 247 -4.54 10.82 -7.93
CA TYR A 247 -4.99 9.97 -9.04
C TYR A 247 -4.65 10.56 -10.40
N ASN A 248 -4.70 11.88 -10.58
CA ASN A 248 -4.38 12.54 -11.84
C ASN A 248 -2.88 12.49 -12.17
N ARG A 249 -1.99 12.41 -11.17
CA ARG A 249 -0.55 12.31 -11.36
C ARG A 249 -0.15 10.89 -11.75
N LYS A 250 0.14 10.66 -13.03
CA LYS A 250 0.48 9.31 -13.55
C LYS A 250 1.71 8.69 -12.90
N TYR A 251 2.64 9.51 -12.42
CA TYR A 251 3.84 9.07 -11.72
C TYR A 251 3.62 8.75 -10.25
N VAL A 252 2.50 9.13 -9.64
CA VAL A 252 2.08 8.61 -8.34
C VAL A 252 1.43 7.28 -8.60
N HIS A 253 2.14 6.18 -8.27
CA HIS A 253 1.62 4.84 -8.46
C HIS A 253 0.79 4.38 -7.27
N ARG A 254 1.22 4.70 -6.04
CA ARG A 254 0.53 4.29 -4.82
C ARG A 254 0.58 5.36 -3.73
N PHE A 255 -0.41 5.36 -2.88
CA PHE A 255 -0.45 6.18 -1.69
C PHE A 255 -1.22 5.50 -0.55
N ALA A 256 -0.81 5.77 0.70
CA ALA A 256 -1.48 5.34 1.91
C ALA A 256 -1.64 6.51 2.89
N TRP A 257 -2.86 6.75 3.34
CA TRP A 257 -3.10 7.68 4.43
C TRP A 257 -2.71 7.00 5.74
N PHE A 258 -1.95 7.70 6.58
CA PHE A 258 -1.59 7.19 7.89
C PHE A 258 -2.79 7.29 8.84
N ASN A 259 -3.18 6.14 9.42
CA ASN A 259 -4.45 6.05 10.12
C ASN A 259 -4.48 6.72 11.50
N GLY A 260 -3.31 7.01 12.08
CA GLY A 260 -3.18 7.56 13.44
C GLY A 260 -3.91 6.69 14.49
N THR A 261 -3.21 6.19 15.49
CA THR A 261 -3.80 5.40 16.57
C THR A 261 -3.45 6.00 17.93
N GLU A 262 -4.27 5.77 18.95
CA GLU A 262 -4.00 6.19 20.32
C GLU A 262 -2.65 5.74 20.88
N SER A 263 -2.21 4.56 20.46
CA SER A 263 -0.90 4.00 20.85
C SER A 263 0.30 4.70 20.18
N SER A 264 0.06 5.59 19.23
CA SER A 264 1.13 6.34 18.59
C SER A 264 1.68 7.42 19.53
N PRO A 265 3.00 7.56 19.70
CA PRO A 265 3.59 8.66 20.47
C PRO A 265 3.26 10.05 19.89
N ASN A 266 2.80 10.10 18.63
CA ASN A 266 2.34 11.30 17.95
C ASN A 266 0.82 11.46 17.95
N TYR A 267 0.10 10.68 18.76
CA TYR A 267 -1.37 10.67 18.76
C TYR A 267 -2.01 12.07 18.86
N PRO A 268 -1.65 12.97 19.79
CA PRO A 268 -2.21 14.30 19.82
C PRO A 268 -2.00 15.09 18.52
N ARG A 269 -0.84 14.94 17.89
CA ARG A 269 -0.48 15.65 16.65
C ARG A 269 -1.26 15.16 15.46
N LEU A 270 -1.59 13.85 15.43
CA LEU A 270 -2.27 13.15 14.35
C LEU A 270 -3.76 12.90 14.61
N TYR A 271 -4.26 13.25 15.79
CA TYR A 271 -5.62 12.93 16.24
C TYR A 271 -6.70 13.27 15.23
N SER A 272 -6.62 14.46 14.66
CA SER A 272 -7.60 14.95 13.67
C SER A 272 -7.47 14.28 12.28
N SER A 273 -6.37 13.55 12.03
CA SER A 273 -6.13 12.82 10.77
C SER A 273 -6.52 11.34 10.84
N ARG A 274 -6.99 10.86 12.00
CA ARG A 274 -7.33 9.46 12.22
C ARG A 274 -8.51 9.01 11.35
N LEU A 275 -8.47 7.76 10.89
CA LEU A 275 -9.53 7.16 10.07
C LEU A 275 -10.57 6.42 10.92
N TYR A 276 -10.24 6.09 12.17
CA TYR A 276 -11.11 5.38 13.11
C TYR A 276 -11.23 6.13 14.43
N ASN A 277 -12.42 6.07 15.02
CA ASN A 277 -12.68 6.46 16.39
C ASN A 277 -12.26 5.36 17.36
N ASP A 278 -12.24 5.67 18.66
CA ASP A 278 -11.83 4.74 19.70
C ASP A 278 -12.84 3.58 19.89
N ASP A 279 -14.09 3.79 19.48
CA ASP A 279 -15.17 2.78 19.47
C ASP A 279 -15.19 1.93 18.20
N GLU A 280 -14.12 1.90 17.43
CA GLU A 280 -13.98 1.16 16.15
C GLU A 280 -14.85 1.69 15.00
N SER A 281 -15.67 2.70 15.19
CA SER A 281 -16.38 3.35 14.09
C SER A 281 -15.42 4.14 13.20
N MET A 282 -15.73 4.28 11.93
CA MET A 282 -14.96 5.17 11.05
C MET A 282 -15.29 6.64 11.35
N THR A 283 -14.27 7.48 11.29
CA THR A 283 -14.46 8.93 11.25
C THR A 283 -15.03 9.36 9.90
N GLU A 284 -15.51 10.60 9.76
CA GLU A 284 -15.91 11.14 8.44
C GLU A 284 -14.75 11.10 7.43
N LEU A 285 -13.51 11.29 7.91
CA LEU A 285 -12.30 11.17 7.10
C LEU A 285 -12.11 9.72 6.63
N GLY A 286 -12.30 8.76 7.53
CA GLY A 286 -12.25 7.32 7.23
C GLY A 286 -13.31 6.91 6.22
N GLU A 287 -14.55 7.37 6.40
CA GLU A 287 -15.65 7.10 5.46
C GLU A 287 -15.36 7.69 4.06
N TYR A 288 -14.84 8.90 4.00
CA TYR A 288 -14.46 9.49 2.71
C TYR A 288 -13.32 8.71 2.04
N TYR A 289 -12.27 8.37 2.81
CA TYR A 289 -11.16 7.56 2.29
C TYR A 289 -11.62 6.19 1.78
N ALA A 290 -12.45 5.50 2.56
CA ALA A 290 -13.00 4.20 2.19
C ALA A 290 -13.79 4.24 0.87
N ASN A 291 -14.62 5.28 0.70
CA ASN A 291 -15.53 5.39 -0.44
C ASN A 291 -14.90 6.09 -1.67
N TYR A 292 -13.72 6.70 -1.53
CA TYR A 292 -13.02 7.30 -2.66
C TYR A 292 -12.32 6.20 -3.48
N LYS A 293 -12.81 5.95 -4.70
CA LYS A 293 -12.31 4.90 -5.61
C LYS A 293 -12.00 3.60 -4.87
N PRO A 294 -13.01 2.96 -4.29
CA PRO A 294 -12.81 1.79 -3.44
C PRO A 294 -12.42 0.54 -4.24
N ASN A 295 -11.64 -0.34 -3.64
CA ASN A 295 -11.51 -1.72 -4.09
C ASN A 295 -12.81 -2.47 -3.76
N MET A 296 -13.67 -2.64 -4.74
CA MET A 296 -14.97 -3.32 -4.57
C MET A 296 -14.84 -4.85 -4.40
N LEU A 297 -13.64 -5.39 -4.64
CA LEU A 297 -13.33 -6.81 -4.47
C LEU A 297 -12.69 -7.10 -3.10
N ALA A 298 -12.37 -6.06 -2.32
CA ALA A 298 -11.85 -6.26 -0.96
C ALA A 298 -12.86 -7.09 -0.16
N GLY A 299 -12.41 -8.25 0.30
CA GLY A 299 -13.22 -9.16 1.10
C GLY A 299 -13.50 -8.61 2.51
N SER A 300 -14.22 -9.39 3.29
CA SER A 300 -14.46 -9.09 4.71
C SER A 300 -13.18 -9.24 5.53
N GLY A 301 -13.13 -8.59 6.69
CA GLY A 301 -12.09 -8.84 7.68
C GLY A 301 -12.10 -10.27 8.19
N LYS A 302 -10.92 -10.77 8.55
CA LYS A 302 -10.67 -12.13 9.02
C LYS A 302 -10.03 -12.09 10.41
N ASP A 303 -10.39 -11.10 11.23
CA ASP A 303 -9.88 -11.01 12.60
C ASP A 303 -10.23 -12.28 13.37
N PRO A 304 -9.34 -12.72 14.27
CA PRO A 304 -9.67 -13.85 15.13
C PRO A 304 -10.88 -13.52 15.97
N VAL A 305 -11.84 -14.43 16.01
CA VAL A 305 -12.97 -14.32 16.96
C VAL A 305 -12.36 -14.44 18.35
N ILE A 306 -12.34 -13.35 19.10
CA ILE A 306 -12.06 -13.41 20.52
C ILE A 306 -13.32 -14.01 21.14
N GLU A 307 -13.31 -15.33 21.39
CA GLU A 307 -14.35 -15.93 22.22
C GLU A 307 -14.30 -15.22 23.57
N GLU A 308 -15.35 -14.46 23.89
CA GLU A 308 -15.53 -14.01 25.25
C GLU A 308 -15.53 -15.27 26.11
N VAL A 309 -14.52 -15.40 26.97
CA VAL A 309 -14.48 -16.47 27.96
C VAL A 309 -15.67 -16.20 28.88
N THR A 310 -16.80 -16.81 28.54
CA THR A 310 -17.98 -16.84 29.42
C THR A 310 -17.52 -17.44 30.75
N GLU A 311 -17.78 -16.72 31.81
CA GLU A 311 -17.44 -17.19 33.18
C GLU A 311 -17.83 -18.66 33.32
N VAL A 312 -16.83 -19.52 33.46
CA VAL A 312 -17.08 -20.94 33.76
C VAL A 312 -17.59 -20.98 35.22
N PRO A 313 -18.80 -21.48 35.47
CA PRO A 313 -19.32 -21.61 36.84
C PRO A 313 -18.30 -22.36 37.70
N GLY A 314 -17.80 -21.72 38.76
CA GLY A 314 -16.77 -22.29 39.65
C GLY A 314 -15.35 -21.78 39.36
N ASN A 315 -15.12 -20.93 38.41
CA ASN A 315 -13.83 -20.28 38.24
C ASN A 315 -13.58 -19.27 39.36
N LEU A 316 -12.54 -19.53 40.15
CA LEU A 316 -12.13 -18.65 41.26
C LEU A 316 -11.39 -17.40 40.81
N LEU A 317 -11.02 -17.31 39.54
CA LEU A 317 -10.38 -16.13 38.94
C LEU A 317 -11.47 -15.25 38.31
N LYS A 318 -11.70 -14.10 38.90
CA LYS A 318 -12.53 -13.06 38.24
C LYS A 318 -11.84 -12.69 36.94
N ASN A 319 -12.58 -12.84 35.81
CA ASN A 319 -12.21 -12.49 34.45
C ASN A 319 -11.34 -13.46 33.64
N GLY A 320 -10.92 -14.62 34.19
CA GLY A 320 -10.19 -15.63 33.39
C GLY A 320 -8.89 -15.19 32.72
N THR A 321 -8.46 -13.96 32.93
CA THR A 321 -7.21 -13.43 32.41
C THR A 321 -6.14 -13.51 33.47
N PHE A 322 -5.00 -14.10 33.14
CA PHE A 322 -3.78 -13.91 33.90
C PHE A 322 -3.32 -12.47 33.71
N GLU A 323 -3.77 -11.57 34.61
CA GLU A 323 -3.04 -10.33 34.76
C GLU A 323 -1.68 -10.69 35.36
N SER A 324 -0.61 -10.21 34.73
CA SER A 324 0.75 -10.33 35.26
C SER A 324 0.90 -9.48 36.52
N GLY A 325 0.25 -9.91 37.60
CA GLY A 325 0.46 -9.41 38.94
C GLY A 325 1.71 -10.05 39.48
N SER A 326 2.68 -9.24 39.86
CA SER A 326 3.84 -9.65 40.63
C SER A 326 3.39 -10.52 41.81
N ILE A 327 3.88 -11.75 41.87
CA ILE A 327 3.81 -12.59 43.06
C ILE A 327 4.70 -11.91 44.08
N SER A 328 4.11 -11.34 45.12
CA SER A 328 4.81 -10.93 46.33
C SER A 328 5.13 -12.15 47.18
#